data_3ae72639a90cf6c356e158ba9da23900
#
_entry.id   3ae72639a90cf6c356e158ba9da23900
#
_cell.length_a   1.000
_cell.length_b   1.000
_cell.length_c   1.000
_cell.angle_alpha   90.00
_cell.angle_beta   90.00
_cell.angle_gamma   90.00
#
_symmetry.space_group_name_H-M   'P 1'
#
loop_
_entity.id
_entity.type
_entity.pdbx_description
1 polymer ?
#
loop_
_entity_poly.entity_id
_entity_poly.type
_entity_poly.pdbx_seq_one_letter_code
_entity_poly.pdbx_strand_id
1 'polypeptide(L)' 'MQSETIQIHTEFIKLQDLLKFAGAVETGGDAKLIIQEGRVAVNGEVCTMRGKKIRPGDVVTFRGQEYAAAYAD' A
#
# COMPACT_ATOMS: atom_id res chain seq x y z
N MET A 1 -15.39 0.79 -7.03
CA MET A 1 -14.12 0.74 -6.27
C MET A 1 -13.71 2.16 -5.91
N GLN A 2 -13.33 2.39 -4.68
CA GLN A 2 -12.92 3.72 -4.22
C GLN A 2 -11.42 3.88 -4.42
N SER A 3 -10.99 5.11 -4.66
CA SER A 3 -9.58 5.42 -4.87
C SER A 3 -9.17 6.58 -3.97
N GLU A 4 -8.01 6.43 -3.34
CA GLU A 4 -7.44 7.44 -2.45
C GLU A 4 -5.99 7.69 -2.85
N THR A 5 -5.59 8.96 -2.88
CA THR A 5 -4.21 9.33 -3.17
C THR A 5 -3.44 9.47 -1.87
N ILE A 6 -2.32 8.75 -1.78
CA ILE A 6 -1.44 8.79 -0.60
C ILE A 6 -0.18 9.57 -0.99
N GLN A 7 0.00 10.73 -0.38
CA GLN A 7 1.18 11.56 -0.67
C GLN A 7 2.36 11.10 0.16
N ILE A 8 3.49 10.90 -0.51
CA ILE A 8 4.73 10.50 0.15
C ILE A 8 5.80 11.55 -0.14
N HIS A 9 6.73 11.72 0.79
CA HIS A 9 7.79 12.73 0.70
C HIS A 9 9.15 12.12 0.41
N THR A 10 9.18 10.82 0.13
CA THR A 10 10.40 10.05 -0.13
C THR A 10 10.28 9.41 -1.50
N GLU A 11 11.38 8.83 -2.00
CA GLU A 11 11.38 8.17 -3.30
C GLU A 11 10.46 6.95 -3.33
N PHE A 12 10.26 6.31 -2.19
CA PHE A 12 9.37 5.17 -2.06
C PHE A 12 8.89 5.05 -0.62
N ILE A 13 7.85 4.23 -0.45
CA ILE A 13 7.37 3.83 0.87
C ILE A 13 7.19 2.31 0.84
N LYS A 14 7.49 1.63 1.93
CA LYS A 14 7.27 0.19 1.98
C LYS A 14 5.78 -0.12 1.99
N LEU A 15 5.39 -1.22 1.36
CA LEU A 15 3.98 -1.60 1.26
C LEU A 15 3.29 -1.64 2.62
N GLN A 16 3.93 -2.25 3.63
CA GLN A 16 3.36 -2.31 4.98
C GLN A 16 3.14 -0.92 5.56
N ASP A 17 4.07 -0.01 5.32
CA ASP A 17 3.99 1.35 5.85
C ASP A 17 2.92 2.15 5.12
N LEU A 18 2.75 1.95 3.83
CA LEU A 18 1.71 2.63 3.07
C LEU A 18 0.32 2.25 3.58
N LEU A 19 0.08 0.97 3.83
CA LEU A 19 -1.21 0.50 4.35
C LEU A 19 -1.51 1.08 5.72
N LYS A 20 -0.49 1.18 6.57
CA LYS A 20 -0.63 1.77 7.89
C LYS A 20 -0.86 3.27 7.80
N PHE A 21 -0.10 3.95 6.95
CA PHE A 21 -0.21 5.39 6.75
C PHE A 21 -1.58 5.77 6.18
N ALA A 22 -2.10 4.94 5.28
CA ALA A 22 -3.42 5.17 4.66
C ALA A 22 -4.59 4.84 5.61
N GLY A 23 -4.30 4.27 6.77
CA GLY A 23 -5.36 3.87 7.69
C GLY A 23 -6.07 2.59 7.28
N ALA A 24 -5.55 1.85 6.33
CA ALA A 24 -6.13 0.58 5.90
C ALA A 24 -5.97 -0.50 6.96
N VAL A 25 -4.93 -0.39 7.77
CA VAL A 25 -4.68 -1.26 8.91
C VAL A 25 -4.25 -0.39 10.09
N GLU A 26 -4.37 -0.92 11.30
CA GLU A 26 -4.04 -0.16 12.51
C GLU A 26 -2.58 -0.31 12.93
N THR A 27 -1.99 -1.47 12.68
CA THR A 27 -0.62 -1.77 13.14
C THR A 27 0.21 -2.40 12.02
N GLY A 28 1.54 -2.38 12.21
CA GLY A 28 2.45 -3.06 11.29
C GLY A 28 2.24 -4.57 11.27
N GLY A 29 1.82 -5.16 12.41
CA GLY A 29 1.52 -6.58 12.48
C GLY A 29 0.31 -6.95 11.63
N ASP A 30 -0.72 -6.09 11.64
CA ASP A 30 -1.88 -6.29 10.80
C ASP A 30 -1.51 -6.20 9.32
N ALA A 31 -0.68 -5.23 8.96
CA ALA A 31 -0.21 -5.09 7.58
C ALA A 31 0.55 -6.33 7.14
N LYS A 32 1.46 -6.83 7.97
CA LYS A 32 2.23 -8.03 7.67
C LYS A 32 1.30 -9.22 7.40
N LEU A 33 0.29 -9.40 8.25
CA LEU A 33 -0.63 -10.52 8.14
C LEU A 33 -1.41 -10.50 6.82
N ILE A 34 -2.05 -9.38 6.49
CA ILE A 34 -2.87 -9.29 5.28
C ILE A 34 -2.03 -9.39 4.01
N ILE A 35 -0.81 -8.86 4.04
CA ILE A 35 0.10 -8.96 2.89
C ILE A 35 0.51 -10.42 2.68
N GLN A 36 0.91 -11.10 3.74
CA GLN A 36 1.34 -12.49 3.64
C GLN A 36 0.20 -13.44 3.26
N GLU A 37 -1.03 -13.08 3.59
CA GLU A 37 -2.21 -13.85 3.20
C GLU A 37 -2.62 -13.64 1.75
N GLY A 38 -1.93 -12.77 1.02
CA GLY A 38 -2.24 -12.52 -0.38
C GLY A 38 -3.46 -11.65 -0.60
N ARG A 39 -3.82 -10.82 0.37
CA ARG A 39 -5.00 -9.96 0.30
C ARG A 39 -4.72 -8.60 -0.33
N VAL A 40 -3.46 -8.32 -0.63
CA VAL A 40 -3.03 -7.03 -1.16
C VAL A 40 -2.46 -7.21 -2.55
N ALA A 41 -2.84 -6.31 -3.45
CA ALA A 41 -2.30 -6.30 -4.82
C ALA A 41 -1.58 -4.98 -5.06
N VAL A 42 -0.52 -5.04 -5.86
CA VAL A 42 0.22 -3.87 -6.30
C VAL A 42 0.16 -3.84 -7.82
N ASN A 43 -0.38 -2.77 -8.37
CA ASN A 43 -0.55 -2.62 -9.83
C ASN A 43 -1.29 -3.82 -10.44
N GLY A 44 -2.28 -4.35 -9.71
CA GLY A 44 -3.12 -5.44 -10.19
C GLY A 44 -2.58 -6.83 -9.92
N GLU A 45 -1.40 -6.96 -9.31
CA GLU A 45 -0.82 -8.27 -9.01
C GLU A 45 -0.72 -8.48 -7.51
N VAL A 46 -1.11 -9.66 -7.03
CA VAL A 46 -1.00 -10.01 -5.62
C VAL A 46 0.46 -9.92 -5.19
N CYS A 47 0.70 -9.22 -4.08
CA CYS A 47 2.03 -9.04 -3.54
C CYS A 47 2.05 -9.53 -2.10
N THR A 48 2.95 -10.46 -1.79
CA THR A 48 3.10 -11.00 -0.44
C THR A 48 4.35 -10.47 0.26
N MET A 49 5.03 -9.51 -0.35
CA MET A 49 6.25 -8.93 0.19
C MET A 49 5.93 -7.63 0.94
N ARG A 50 5.96 -7.69 2.26
CA ARG A 50 5.66 -6.52 3.10
C ARG A 50 6.63 -5.36 2.89
N GLY A 51 7.86 -5.67 2.48
CA GLY A 51 8.89 -4.68 2.22
C GLY A 51 8.94 -4.18 0.79
N LYS A 52 7.94 -4.52 -0.03
CA LYS A 52 7.86 -4.06 -1.41
C LYS A 52 7.92 -2.53 -1.45
N LYS A 53 8.82 -1.98 -2.25
CA LYS A 53 8.95 -0.53 -2.43
C LYS A 53 7.83 -0.03 -3.33
N ILE A 54 7.00 0.85 -2.79
CA ILE A 54 5.91 1.49 -3.53
C ILE A 54 6.38 2.89 -3.89
N ARG A 55 6.39 3.18 -5.17
CA ARG A 55 6.87 4.46 -5.70
C ARG A 55 5.71 5.30 -6.21
N PRO A 56 5.89 6.61 -6.38
CA PRO A 56 4.85 7.44 -7.01
C PRO A 56 4.42 6.83 -8.35
N GLY A 57 3.12 6.72 -8.55
CA GLY A 57 2.55 6.07 -9.73
C GLY A 57 2.09 4.64 -9.49
N ASP A 58 2.55 4.00 -8.41
CA ASP A 58 2.10 2.65 -8.08
C ASP A 58 0.74 2.72 -7.38
N VAL A 59 -0.09 1.70 -7.62
CA VAL A 59 -1.41 1.59 -7.03
C VAL A 59 -1.50 0.32 -6.21
N VAL A 60 -1.89 0.46 -4.96
CA VAL A 60 -2.08 -0.66 -4.03
C VAL A 60 -3.57 -0.87 -3.83
N THR A 61 -4.03 -2.11 -3.93
CA THR A 61 -5.44 -2.46 -3.78
C THR A 61 -5.61 -3.39 -2.59
N PHE A 62 -6.57 -3.07 -1.73
CA PHE A 62 -6.93 -3.88 -0.56
C PHE A 62 -8.40 -3.66 -0.24
N ARG A 63 -9.16 -4.76 -0.16
CA ARG A 63 -10.58 -4.76 0.21
C ARG A 63 -11.44 -3.84 -0.67
N GLY A 64 -11.16 -3.83 -1.99
CA GLY A 64 -11.90 -3.01 -2.93
C GLY A 64 -11.54 -1.53 -2.91
N GLN A 65 -10.56 -1.14 -2.12
CA GLN A 65 -10.05 0.23 -2.05
C GLN A 65 -8.71 0.31 -2.76
N GLU A 66 -8.54 1.34 -3.58
CA GLU A 66 -7.26 1.62 -4.24
C GLU A 66 -6.54 2.76 -3.53
N TYR A 67 -5.24 2.60 -3.34
CA TYR A 67 -4.38 3.63 -2.76
C TYR A 67 -3.28 3.94 -3.76
N ALA A 68 -3.35 5.10 -4.38
CA ALA A 68 -2.37 5.53 -5.37
C ALA A 68 -1.29 6.35 -4.68
N ALA A 69 -0.03 5.93 -4.82
CA ALA A 69 1.08 6.68 -4.26
C ALA A 69 1.39 7.87 -5.17
N ALA A 70 1.64 9.03 -4.57
CA ALA A 70 2.01 10.24 -5.30
C ALA A 70 3.08 10.99 -4.53
N TYR A 71 4.01 11.59 -5.25
CA TYR A 71 5.07 12.37 -4.62
C TYR A 71 4.52 13.74 -4.22
N ALA A 72 4.75 14.12 -2.98
CA ALA A 72 4.33 15.44 -2.47
C ALA A 72 5.53 16.38 -2.53
N ASP A 73 5.38 17.47 -3.25
CA ASP A 73 6.40 18.51 -3.32
C ASP A 73 6.45 19.33 -2.03
#